data_c7265e137b6ad0ebb982f51fcd7f1764
#
_entry.id   c7265e137b6ad0ebb982f51fcd7f1764
#
_cell.length_a   1.000
_cell.length_b   1.000
_cell.length_c   1.000
_cell.angle_alpha   90.00
_cell.angle_beta   90.00
_cell.angle_gamma   90.00
#
_symmetry.space_group_name_H-M   'P 1'
#
loop_
_entity.id
_entity.type
_entity.pdbx_description
1 polymer ?
#
loop_
_entity_poly.entity_id
_entity_poly.type
_entity_poly.pdbx_seq_one_letter_code
_entity_poly.pdbx_strand_id
1 'polypeptide(L)'
;SLQGLKRADYIAITKGDINSVPKKVSRFIEEPVITFQDYKIKKYNFNETIDISTINTSSFFAFCGIGDNEFFINSLKKLKIHVKDFLFFKDHVEYNDSIIKKLTKKIKNKKVITTDKDLVKLPQSFLDSYEVFTLSMSLSFSKTTLDKIFTSLK
;
A
#
# COMPACT_ATOMS: atom_id res chain seq x y z
N SER A 1 -15.45 -14.57 6.20
CA SER A 1 -15.81 -15.33 7.41
C SER A 1 -14.84 -16.50 7.56
N LEU A 2 -14.55 -16.92 8.78
CA LEU A 2 -13.71 -18.11 9.06
C LEU A 2 -14.23 -19.40 8.40
N GLN A 3 -15.51 -19.46 8.09
CA GLN A 3 -16.10 -20.59 7.35
C GLN A 3 -15.59 -20.69 5.90
N GLY A 4 -15.20 -19.59 5.28
CA GLY A 4 -14.58 -19.60 3.94
C GLY A 4 -13.22 -20.30 3.93
N LEU A 5 -12.48 -20.27 5.05
CA LEU A 5 -11.18 -20.92 5.15
C LEU A 5 -11.25 -22.45 5.06
N LYS A 6 -12.39 -23.05 5.44
CA LYS A 6 -12.61 -24.52 5.33
C LYS A 6 -12.62 -25.04 3.88
N ARG A 7 -12.82 -24.15 2.91
CA ARG A 7 -12.93 -24.50 1.49
C ARG A 7 -11.72 -24.01 0.68
N ALA A 8 -10.72 -23.42 1.36
CA ALA A 8 -9.55 -22.90 0.71
C ALA A 8 -8.48 -23.99 0.66
N ASP A 9 -7.95 -24.25 -0.52
CA ASP A 9 -6.81 -25.16 -0.71
C ASP A 9 -5.52 -24.53 -0.21
N TYR A 10 -5.43 -23.18 -0.30
CA TYR A 10 -4.29 -22.40 0.16
C TYR A 10 -4.74 -21.12 0.87
N ILE A 11 -3.98 -20.70 1.86
CA ILE A 11 -4.19 -19.42 2.55
C ILE A 11 -2.89 -18.61 2.50
N ALA A 12 -2.96 -17.45 1.85
CA ALA A 12 -1.82 -16.55 1.74
C ALA A 12 -1.87 -15.47 2.84
N ILE A 13 -0.76 -15.32 3.55
CA ILE A 13 -0.57 -14.24 4.53
C ILE A 13 0.07 -13.07 3.82
N THR A 14 -0.71 -12.01 3.62
CA THR A 14 -0.29 -10.84 2.83
C THR A 14 0.25 -9.69 3.68
N LYS A 15 0.05 -9.73 5.00
CA LYS A 15 0.54 -8.71 5.94
C LYS A 15 0.99 -9.38 7.23
N GLY A 16 2.26 -9.14 7.62
CA GLY A 16 2.86 -9.75 8.80
C GLY A 16 3.78 -10.92 8.48
N ASP A 17 4.32 -11.53 9.51
CA ASP A 17 5.12 -12.75 9.43
C ASP A 17 4.29 -13.99 9.81
N ILE A 18 4.88 -15.17 9.66
CA ILE A 18 4.23 -16.43 10.00
C ILE A 18 3.82 -16.51 11.47
N ASN A 19 4.57 -15.83 12.36
CA ASN A 19 4.31 -15.82 13.79
C ASN A 19 3.10 -14.93 14.15
N SER A 20 2.71 -14.04 13.23
CA SER A 20 1.54 -13.15 13.39
C SER A 20 0.21 -13.81 13.02
N VAL A 21 0.22 -15.07 12.55
CA VAL A 21 -0.99 -15.78 12.16
C VAL A 21 -1.90 -15.98 13.38
N PRO A 22 -3.13 -15.47 13.37
CA PRO A 22 -4.03 -15.69 14.49
C PRO A 22 -4.27 -17.20 14.72
N LYS A 23 -4.20 -17.64 15.98
CA LYS A 23 -4.45 -19.06 16.35
C LYS A 23 -5.76 -19.63 15.77
N LYS A 24 -6.75 -18.76 15.51
CA LYS A 24 -8.02 -19.14 14.85
C LYS A 24 -7.81 -19.57 13.41
N VAL A 25 -6.81 -19.06 12.73
CA VAL A 25 -6.48 -19.35 11.33
C VAL A 25 -5.58 -20.58 11.25
N SER A 26 -4.63 -20.73 12.16
CA SER A 26 -3.70 -21.88 12.20
C SER A 26 -4.40 -23.23 12.37
N ARG A 27 -5.65 -23.25 12.85
CA ARG A 27 -6.47 -24.48 12.95
C ARG A 27 -6.97 -25.01 11.59
N PHE A 28 -6.89 -24.18 10.55
CA PHE A 28 -7.40 -24.53 9.22
C PHE A 28 -6.28 -24.74 8.20
N ILE A 29 -5.01 -24.57 8.61
CA ILE A 29 -3.88 -24.60 7.70
C ILE A 29 -2.73 -25.34 8.37
N GLU A 30 -2.25 -26.38 7.71
CA GLU A 30 -1.01 -27.03 8.11
C GLU A 30 0.21 -26.20 7.70
N GLU A 31 0.21 -25.61 6.49
CA GLU A 31 1.28 -24.75 6.00
C GLU A 31 0.70 -23.49 5.32
N PRO A 32 0.71 -22.32 5.97
CA PRO A 32 0.31 -21.07 5.30
C PRO A 32 1.33 -20.67 4.25
N VAL A 33 0.82 -20.13 3.16
CA VAL A 33 1.65 -19.55 2.11
C VAL A 33 2.10 -18.16 2.55
N ILE A 34 3.42 -17.97 2.63
CA ILE A 34 3.98 -16.67 2.97
C ILE A 34 4.17 -15.86 1.69
N THR A 35 3.71 -14.62 1.70
CA THR A 35 3.97 -13.66 0.64
C THR A 35 5.03 -12.67 1.08
N PHE A 36 5.88 -12.29 0.13
CA PHE A 36 6.81 -11.18 0.32
C PHE A 36 6.17 -9.89 -0.18
N GLN A 37 6.32 -8.84 0.60
CA GLN A 37 5.84 -7.50 0.22
C GLN A 37 6.98 -6.72 -0.40
N ASP A 38 6.79 -6.30 -1.64
CA ASP A 38 7.71 -5.45 -2.37
C ASP A 38 7.11 -4.05 -2.47
N TYR A 39 7.89 -3.05 -2.10
CA TYR A 39 7.45 -1.66 -2.11
C TYR A 39 8.22 -0.87 -3.14
N LYS A 40 7.50 -0.08 -3.94
CA LYS A 40 8.07 0.81 -4.95
C LYS A 40 7.50 2.21 -4.78
N ILE A 41 8.37 3.21 -4.88
CA ILE A 41 7.92 4.60 -4.99
C ILE A 41 7.92 4.99 -6.45
N LYS A 42 6.80 5.52 -6.92
CA LYS A 42 6.65 6.05 -8.28
C LYS A 42 6.32 7.54 -8.20
N LYS A 43 6.81 8.32 -9.14
CA LYS A 43 6.39 9.71 -9.33
C LYS A 43 5.35 9.76 -10.44
N TYR A 44 4.27 10.51 -10.22
CA TYR A 44 3.29 10.79 -11.26
C TYR A 44 3.97 11.39 -12.50
N ASN A 45 3.54 11.00 -13.68
CA ASN A 45 4.13 11.31 -14.99
C ASN A 45 5.49 10.69 -15.31
N PHE A 46 6.05 9.87 -14.42
CA PHE A 46 7.23 9.06 -14.70
C PHE A 46 6.85 7.58 -14.59
N ASN A 47 7.01 6.84 -15.69
CA ASN A 47 6.76 5.39 -15.68
C ASN A 47 7.83 4.58 -14.92
N GLU A 48 8.83 5.26 -14.37
CA GLU A 48 9.95 4.62 -13.70
C GLU A 48 9.76 4.60 -12.18
N THR A 49 10.22 3.51 -11.58
CA THR A 49 10.37 3.42 -10.13
C THR A 49 11.51 4.33 -9.70
N ILE A 50 11.26 5.16 -8.69
CA ILE A 50 12.25 6.06 -8.13
C ILE A 50 13.04 5.32 -7.06
N ASP A 51 14.37 5.44 -7.12
CA ASP A 51 15.20 4.97 -6.02
C ASP A 51 14.91 5.78 -4.76
N ILE A 52 14.57 5.07 -3.68
CA ILE A 52 14.24 5.67 -2.39
C ILE A 52 15.39 6.53 -1.86
N SER A 53 16.64 6.16 -2.15
CA SER A 53 17.82 6.93 -1.74
C SER A 53 17.82 8.35 -2.29
N THR A 54 17.24 8.58 -3.47
CA THR A 54 17.20 9.91 -4.11
C THR A 54 16.16 10.85 -3.48
N ILE A 55 15.20 10.32 -2.73
CA ILE A 55 14.12 11.09 -2.12
C ILE A 55 14.17 11.13 -0.58
N ASN A 56 15.11 10.42 0.05
CA ASN A 56 15.25 10.35 1.51
C ASN A 56 15.44 11.71 2.19
N THR A 57 16.04 12.69 1.50
CA THR A 57 16.21 14.05 1.99
C THR A 57 14.98 14.92 1.82
N SER A 58 13.99 14.44 1.08
CA SER A 58 12.75 15.18 0.81
C SER A 58 11.75 14.97 1.94
N SER A 59 10.99 16.02 2.23
CA SER A 59 9.89 15.96 3.19
C SER A 59 8.56 15.94 2.46
N PHE A 60 7.73 14.96 2.79
CA PHE A 60 6.45 14.73 2.14
C PHE A 60 5.27 15.08 3.04
N PHE A 61 4.18 15.49 2.42
CA PHE A 61 2.86 15.43 3.01
C PHE A 61 2.20 14.12 2.54
N ALA A 62 1.79 13.26 3.47
CA ALA A 62 1.18 11.98 3.14
C ALA A 62 -0.34 12.04 3.26
N PHE A 63 -1.07 11.42 2.36
CA PHE A 63 -2.51 11.25 2.50
C PHE A 63 -2.98 9.95 1.88
N CYS A 64 -4.07 9.38 2.42
CA CYS A 64 -4.72 8.22 1.82
C CYS A 64 -6.19 8.11 2.24
N GLY A 65 -6.98 7.45 1.38
CA GLY A 65 -8.38 7.08 1.61
C GLY A 65 -8.58 5.57 1.48
N ILE A 66 -7.77 4.79 2.22
CA ILE A 66 -7.84 3.34 2.29
C ILE A 66 -8.19 2.89 3.71
N GLY A 67 -8.78 1.68 3.85
CA GLY A 67 -9.21 1.16 5.14
C GLY A 67 -8.10 0.91 6.16
N ASP A 68 -6.84 0.76 5.71
CA ASP A 68 -5.68 0.49 6.57
C ASP A 68 -4.65 1.62 6.49
N ASN A 69 -4.98 2.73 7.09
CA ASN A 69 -4.14 3.94 7.12
C ASN A 69 -2.83 3.72 7.87
N GLU A 70 -2.88 2.93 8.96
CA GLU A 70 -1.68 2.63 9.76
C GLU A 70 -0.66 1.83 8.96
N PHE A 71 -1.13 0.87 8.18
CA PHE A 71 -0.26 0.09 7.31
C PHE A 71 0.47 0.99 6.29
N PHE A 72 -0.24 1.94 5.67
CA PHE A 72 0.37 2.89 4.74
C PHE A 72 1.49 3.71 5.39
N ILE A 73 1.21 4.34 6.54
CA ILE A 73 2.22 5.14 7.26
C ILE A 73 3.38 4.29 7.75
N ASN A 74 3.12 3.10 8.28
CA ASN A 74 4.16 2.20 8.75
C ASN A 74 5.04 1.70 7.58
N SER A 75 4.47 1.52 6.39
CA SER A 75 5.24 1.19 5.19
C SER A 75 6.17 2.33 4.79
N LEU A 76 5.70 3.58 4.81
CA LEU A 76 6.54 4.76 4.55
C LEU A 76 7.69 4.88 5.57
N LYS A 77 7.41 4.63 6.86
CA LYS A 77 8.44 4.62 7.91
C LYS A 77 9.48 3.52 7.69
N LYS A 78 9.07 2.29 7.33
CA LYS A 78 9.99 1.19 7.00
C LYS A 78 10.93 1.56 5.85
N LEU A 79 10.43 2.28 4.87
CA LEU A 79 11.20 2.78 3.73
C LEU A 79 12.03 4.03 4.06
N LYS A 80 12.00 4.50 5.31
CA LYS A 80 12.68 5.71 5.77
C LYS A 80 12.25 6.98 5.00
N ILE A 81 11.03 7.01 4.48
CA ILE A 81 10.45 8.19 3.84
C ILE A 81 10.07 9.21 4.92
N HIS A 82 10.62 10.41 4.81
CA HIS A 82 10.35 11.47 5.78
C HIS A 82 9.00 12.13 5.51
N VAL A 83 7.99 11.78 6.32
CA VAL A 83 6.65 12.37 6.29
C VAL A 83 6.55 13.44 7.35
N LYS A 84 6.33 14.69 6.93
CA LYS A 84 6.21 15.85 7.84
C LYS A 84 4.83 15.95 8.47
N ASP A 85 3.80 15.65 7.69
CA ASP A 85 2.40 15.72 8.12
C ASP A 85 1.56 14.74 7.26
N PHE A 86 0.39 14.36 7.76
CA PHE A 86 -0.48 13.42 7.05
C PHE A 86 -1.96 13.76 7.24
N LEU A 87 -2.78 13.30 6.30
CA LEU A 87 -4.23 13.39 6.34
C LEU A 87 -4.88 12.08 5.89
N PHE A 88 -5.69 11.50 6.74
CA PHE A 88 -6.47 10.31 6.43
C PHE A 88 -7.90 10.66 6.07
N PHE A 89 -8.41 9.97 5.07
CA PHE A 89 -9.81 10.00 4.67
C PHE A 89 -10.47 8.66 4.96
N LYS A 90 -11.78 8.62 4.91
CA LYS A 90 -12.53 7.35 4.96
C LYS A 90 -12.19 6.49 3.76
N ASP A 91 -12.27 5.18 3.92
CA ASP A 91 -12.10 4.24 2.82
C ASP A 91 -13.07 4.58 1.68
N HIS A 92 -12.62 4.41 0.44
CA HIS A 92 -13.36 4.77 -0.77
C HIS A 92 -13.74 6.26 -0.89
N VAL A 93 -12.96 7.18 -0.31
CA VAL A 93 -13.18 8.62 -0.48
C VAL A 93 -13.21 9.01 -1.96
N GLU A 94 -14.14 9.89 -2.30
CA GLU A 94 -14.17 10.59 -3.59
C GLU A 94 -13.49 11.96 -3.42
N TYR A 95 -12.48 12.22 -4.24
CA TYR A 95 -11.71 13.47 -4.19
C TYR A 95 -12.45 14.61 -4.93
N ASN A 96 -13.65 14.93 -4.46
CA ASN A 96 -14.43 16.07 -4.96
C ASN A 96 -13.83 17.41 -4.49
N ASP A 97 -14.36 18.52 -4.99
CA ASP A 97 -13.84 19.87 -4.72
C ASP A 97 -13.72 20.20 -3.22
N SER A 98 -14.66 19.73 -2.41
CA SER A 98 -14.63 19.94 -0.96
C SER A 98 -13.45 19.21 -0.31
N ILE A 99 -13.22 17.96 -0.70
CA ILE A 99 -12.11 17.14 -0.20
C ILE A 99 -10.78 17.69 -0.70
N ILE A 100 -10.69 18.07 -1.98
CA ILE A 100 -9.49 18.71 -2.54
C ILE A 100 -9.19 20.03 -1.83
N LYS A 101 -10.18 20.89 -1.57
CA LYS A 101 -10.01 22.11 -0.78
C LYS A 101 -9.48 21.83 0.62
N LYS A 102 -10.01 20.78 1.29
CA LYS A 102 -9.53 20.36 2.61
C LYS A 102 -8.08 19.87 2.57
N LEU A 103 -7.74 19.09 1.55
CA LEU A 103 -6.41 18.54 1.33
C LEU A 103 -5.40 19.66 1.07
N THR A 104 -5.66 20.56 0.11
CA THR A 104 -4.78 21.65 -0.29
C THR A 104 -4.50 22.64 0.85
N LYS A 105 -5.49 22.91 1.72
CA LYS A 105 -5.28 23.74 2.92
C LYS A 105 -4.26 23.15 3.90
N LYS A 106 -4.06 21.84 3.90
CA LYS A 106 -3.12 21.16 4.81
C LYS A 106 -1.73 21.01 4.21
N ILE A 107 -1.62 20.94 2.90
CA ILE A 107 -0.35 20.77 2.21
C ILE A 107 0.45 22.09 2.27
N LYS A 108 1.57 22.06 2.96
CA LYS A 108 2.48 23.22 3.11
C LYS A 108 3.65 23.19 2.12
N ASN A 109 3.96 22.02 1.56
CA ASN A 109 5.02 21.85 0.57
C ASN A 109 4.45 21.19 -0.71
N LYS A 110 5.20 21.26 -1.82
CA LYS A 110 4.71 20.76 -3.10
C LYS A 110 4.82 19.24 -3.27
N LYS A 111 5.55 18.53 -2.39
CA LYS A 111 5.76 17.09 -2.49
C LYS A 111 4.74 16.34 -1.66
N VAL A 112 3.94 15.54 -2.31
CA VAL A 112 2.90 14.72 -1.68
C VAL A 112 3.12 13.24 -2.00
N ILE A 113 2.74 12.36 -1.08
CA ILE A 113 2.78 10.92 -1.27
C ILE A 113 1.45 10.29 -0.87
N THR A 114 0.95 9.42 -1.73
CA THR A 114 -0.33 8.74 -1.55
C THR A 114 -0.26 7.27 -2.01
N THR A 115 -1.38 6.60 -2.13
CA THR A 115 -1.47 5.23 -2.67
C THR A 115 -1.81 5.24 -4.16
N ASP A 116 -1.51 4.15 -4.89
CA ASP A 116 -1.93 4.00 -6.29
C ASP A 116 -3.46 4.07 -6.44
N LYS A 117 -4.22 3.57 -5.45
CA LYS A 117 -5.68 3.61 -5.43
C LYS A 117 -6.25 5.02 -5.30
N ASP A 118 -5.55 5.89 -4.58
CA ASP A 118 -5.96 7.27 -4.41
C ASP A 118 -5.53 8.12 -5.60
N LEU A 119 -4.33 7.87 -6.15
CA LEU A 119 -3.80 8.61 -7.31
C LEU A 119 -4.81 8.67 -8.47
N VAL A 120 -5.41 7.53 -8.82
CA VAL A 120 -6.34 7.43 -9.97
C VAL A 120 -7.65 8.18 -9.79
N LYS A 121 -7.94 8.63 -8.56
CA LYS A 121 -9.13 9.40 -8.23
C LYS A 121 -8.87 10.91 -8.12
N LEU A 122 -7.60 11.33 -8.19
CA LEU A 122 -7.24 12.75 -8.05
C LEU A 122 -7.56 13.51 -9.35
N PRO A 123 -8.11 14.72 -9.24
CA PRO A 123 -8.34 15.55 -10.43
C PRO A 123 -7.02 16.03 -11.03
N GLN A 124 -7.00 16.20 -12.35
CA GLN A 124 -5.82 16.63 -13.10
C GLN A 124 -5.22 17.94 -12.56
N SER A 125 -6.06 18.88 -12.17
CA SER A 125 -5.63 20.16 -11.58
C SER A 125 -4.80 20.01 -10.31
N PHE A 126 -5.09 18.98 -9.51
CA PHE A 126 -4.27 18.66 -8.34
C PHE A 126 -2.92 18.04 -8.75
N LEU A 127 -2.95 17.12 -9.71
CA LEU A 127 -1.76 16.45 -10.22
C LEU A 127 -0.77 17.43 -10.87
N ASP A 128 -1.28 18.47 -11.52
CA ASP A 128 -0.47 19.53 -12.14
C ASP A 128 0.11 20.52 -11.13
N SER A 129 -0.53 20.65 -9.97
CA SER A 129 -0.15 21.62 -8.93
C SER A 129 0.90 21.09 -7.94
N TYR A 130 1.03 19.78 -7.82
CA TYR A 130 1.89 19.12 -6.83
C TYR A 130 2.82 18.08 -7.46
N GLU A 131 3.97 17.87 -6.83
CA GLU A 131 4.79 16.70 -7.12
C GLU A 131 4.20 15.48 -6.41
N VAL A 132 3.44 14.68 -7.15
CA VAL A 132 2.72 13.53 -6.59
C VAL A 132 3.56 12.26 -6.73
N PHE A 133 3.72 11.58 -5.60
CA PHE A 133 4.36 10.29 -5.51
C PHE A 133 3.36 9.24 -5.00
N THR A 134 3.56 7.99 -5.37
CA THR A 134 2.77 6.89 -4.82
C THR A 134 3.64 5.82 -4.19
N LEU A 135 3.12 5.24 -3.13
CA LEU A 135 3.60 3.98 -2.58
C LEU A 135 2.83 2.85 -3.26
N SER A 136 3.50 2.15 -4.16
CA SER A 136 3.02 0.91 -4.76
C SER A 136 3.47 -0.27 -3.92
N MET A 137 2.59 -1.23 -3.69
CA MET A 137 2.91 -2.49 -3.04
C MET A 137 2.55 -3.64 -3.97
N SER A 138 3.50 -4.52 -4.21
CA SER A 138 3.28 -5.80 -4.87
C SER A 138 3.52 -6.97 -3.91
N LEU A 139 2.84 -8.07 -4.15
CA LEU A 139 3.03 -9.30 -3.43
C LEU A 139 3.74 -10.30 -4.34
N SER A 140 4.76 -10.94 -3.83
CA SER A 140 5.45 -12.02 -4.52
C SER A 140 5.42 -13.29 -3.68
N PHE A 141 5.55 -14.43 -4.36
CA PHE A 141 5.63 -15.75 -3.75
C PHE A 141 7.02 -16.34 -4.03
N SER A 142 7.49 -17.20 -3.15
CA SER A 142 8.69 -17.98 -3.49
C SER A 142 8.39 -18.90 -4.68
N LYS A 143 9.40 -19.20 -5.48
CA LYS A 143 9.26 -20.13 -6.61
C LYS A 143 8.74 -21.49 -6.15
N THR A 144 9.27 -22.01 -5.06
CA THR A 144 8.82 -23.29 -4.46
C THR A 144 7.34 -23.27 -4.07
N THR A 145 6.83 -22.13 -3.59
CA THR A 145 5.42 -21.97 -3.25
C THR A 145 4.55 -21.97 -4.51
N LEU A 146 4.95 -21.27 -5.56
CA LEU A 146 4.24 -21.26 -6.83
C LEU A 146 4.21 -22.65 -7.45
N ASP A 147 5.33 -23.37 -7.45
CA ASP A 147 5.43 -24.73 -7.98
C ASP A 147 4.49 -25.68 -7.22
N LYS A 148 4.41 -25.62 -5.89
CA LYS A 148 3.46 -26.38 -5.06
C LYS A 148 2.01 -26.10 -5.46
N ILE A 149 1.62 -24.82 -5.57
CA ILE A 149 0.26 -24.40 -5.93
C ILE A 149 -0.11 -24.93 -7.32
N PHE A 150 0.75 -24.74 -8.33
CA PHE A 150 0.46 -25.16 -9.68
C PHE A 150 0.48 -26.68 -9.90
N THR A 151 1.26 -27.41 -9.09
CA THR A 151 1.29 -28.88 -9.16
C THR A 151 0.02 -29.50 -8.57
N SER A 152 -0.56 -28.88 -7.54
CA SER A 152 -1.79 -29.38 -6.90
C SER A 152 -3.07 -29.04 -7.67
N LEU A 153 -3.01 -28.16 -8.66
CA LEU A 153 -4.15 -27.80 -9.53
C LEU A 153 -4.30 -28.70 -10.75
N LYS A 154 -3.42 -29.69 -10.93
CA LYS A 154 -3.51 -30.74 -11.95
C LYS A 154 -4.18 -31.99 -11.39
#